data_810240ad2b70134890ccfa6597826bd2
#
_entry.id   810240ad2b70134890ccfa6597826bd2
#
_cell.length_a   1.000
_cell.length_b   1.000
_cell.length_c   1.000
_cell.angle_alpha   90.00
_cell.angle_beta   90.00
_cell.angle_gamma   90.00
#
_symmetry.space_group_name_H-M   'P 1'
#
loop_
_entity.id
_entity.type
_entity.pdbx_description
1 polymer ?
#
loop_
_entity_poly.entity_id
_entity_poly.type
_entity_poly.pdbx_seq_one_letter_code
_entity_poly.pdbx_strand_id
1 'polypeptide(L)'
;MELKELTAVELGEKIATKEVKVREALDSVFAEIDARESEIHSYITLDRERAYERADRLQQLIDSGECKSPLAGVPVAIKDNMCTKGLLTSCASKILGNFVPTYTATAVKKLEAAGAVIIGKTNMDEFAMGSTTETSYYGVTRNPRDTTRVPGGSSGGSAAAVAANECFYALGSDTGGSIRQPAGYCGVVGIKPTYGTVSRYGLIAYGSSLDQIGPLAKDVRDAAAVLEAISAYDEKDSTSLDRKDTSFTAALREDVKGLRIGIPADYFGEGLDPEVASAVKAAAKVLQDAGAVVEEFPLAHVKYAIPAYYTIADAEASSNLERFDGIKYGYRTEDYTDLHDMYKKTRSEGFGTEVKRRIMLGSFVLSSGYYDAYYLKALKVKALIRKAFDEAFAKYDLIIGPVAPTTAPKLGESLSDPMKMYLGDIYTISANLAGIPGLSIPCGKDENGLPIGMQIFGDCFKEDLIFRAAYTYEKIRGKF
;
A
#
# COMPACT_ATOMS: atom_id res chain seq x y z
N MET A 1 -25.22 2.77 15.66
CA MET A 1 -24.02 2.80 14.80
C MET A 1 -24.21 1.72 13.76
N GLU A 2 -24.16 2.06 12.48
CA GLU A 2 -24.31 1.08 11.40
C GLU A 2 -23.08 0.19 11.34
N LEU A 3 -23.22 -1.09 10.91
CA LEU A 3 -22.12 -2.05 10.88
C LEU A 3 -20.92 -1.54 10.07
N LYS A 4 -21.18 -0.87 8.94
CA LYS A 4 -20.15 -0.29 8.07
C LYS A 4 -19.28 0.78 8.73
N GLU A 5 -19.74 1.39 9.82
CA GLU A 5 -18.98 2.42 10.56
C GLU A 5 -17.99 1.83 11.58
N LEU A 6 -18.12 0.54 11.90
CA LEU A 6 -17.20 -0.15 12.78
C LEU A 6 -15.80 -0.25 12.16
N THR A 7 -14.79 -0.34 13.00
CA THR A 7 -13.45 -0.77 12.58
C THR A 7 -13.39 -2.30 12.44
N ALA A 8 -12.32 -2.84 11.87
CA ALA A 8 -12.20 -4.27 11.67
C ALA A 8 -12.15 -5.04 13.00
N VAL A 9 -11.41 -4.51 13.98
CA VAL A 9 -11.29 -5.13 15.30
C VAL A 9 -12.60 -5.01 16.09
N GLU A 10 -13.29 -3.86 16.03
CA GLU A 10 -14.60 -3.69 16.66
C GLU A 10 -15.64 -4.67 16.09
N LEU A 11 -15.63 -4.86 14.77
CA LEU A 11 -16.50 -5.88 14.15
C LEU A 11 -16.13 -7.27 14.61
N GLY A 12 -14.83 -7.62 14.61
CA GLY A 12 -14.36 -8.93 15.08
C GLY A 12 -14.75 -9.22 16.53
N GLU A 13 -14.68 -8.22 17.43
CA GLU A 13 -15.16 -8.31 18.79
C GLU A 13 -16.67 -8.61 18.86
N LYS A 14 -17.49 -7.92 18.07
CA LYS A 14 -18.94 -8.16 18.01
C LYS A 14 -19.30 -9.53 17.42
N ILE A 15 -18.54 -10.01 16.45
CA ILE A 15 -18.72 -11.37 15.90
C ILE A 15 -18.34 -12.42 16.97
N ALA A 16 -17.23 -12.21 17.69
CA ALA A 16 -16.80 -13.12 18.76
C ALA A 16 -17.78 -13.19 19.93
N THR A 17 -18.44 -12.06 20.27
CA THR A 17 -19.51 -12.00 21.31
C THR A 17 -20.87 -12.44 20.77
N LYS A 18 -20.99 -12.80 19.50
CA LYS A 18 -22.23 -13.23 18.82
C LYS A 18 -23.30 -12.14 18.72
N GLU A 19 -22.89 -10.87 18.85
CA GLU A 19 -23.77 -9.71 18.61
C GLU A 19 -24.03 -9.50 17.11
N VAL A 20 -23.07 -9.88 16.26
CA VAL A 20 -23.13 -9.78 14.80
C VAL A 20 -22.76 -11.13 14.19
N LYS A 21 -23.47 -11.56 13.17
CA LYS A 21 -23.10 -12.74 12.39
C LYS A 21 -22.16 -12.37 11.24
N VAL A 22 -21.30 -13.31 10.82
CA VAL A 22 -20.39 -13.10 9.70
C VAL A 22 -21.15 -12.72 8.40
N ARG A 23 -22.32 -13.34 8.16
CA ARG A 23 -23.19 -13.00 7.02
C ARG A 23 -23.69 -11.55 7.07
N GLU A 24 -24.08 -11.05 8.24
CA GLU A 24 -24.56 -9.67 8.40
C GLU A 24 -23.44 -8.66 8.09
N ALA A 25 -22.20 -8.99 8.44
CA ALA A 25 -21.04 -8.18 8.06
C ALA A 25 -20.83 -8.17 6.54
N LEU A 26 -20.97 -9.30 5.85
CA LEU A 26 -20.90 -9.38 4.40
C LEU A 26 -22.05 -8.64 3.71
N ASP A 27 -23.28 -8.81 4.21
CA ASP A 27 -24.45 -8.12 3.67
C ASP A 27 -24.27 -6.59 3.73
N SER A 28 -23.72 -6.09 4.84
CA SER A 28 -23.39 -4.66 5.00
C SER A 28 -22.36 -4.17 3.97
N VAL A 29 -21.30 -4.93 3.75
CA VAL A 29 -20.25 -4.59 2.78
C VAL A 29 -20.78 -4.66 1.34
N PHE A 30 -21.49 -5.73 0.98
CA PHE A 30 -22.01 -5.88 -0.37
C PHE A 30 -23.12 -4.87 -0.69
N ALA A 31 -23.87 -4.40 0.30
CA ALA A 31 -24.81 -3.29 0.12
C ALA A 31 -24.10 -1.97 -0.25
N GLU A 32 -22.96 -1.66 0.39
CA GLU A 32 -22.16 -0.49 0.03
C GLU A 32 -21.54 -0.63 -1.36
N ILE A 33 -21.00 -1.81 -1.71
CA ILE A 33 -20.49 -2.09 -3.04
C ILE A 33 -21.58 -1.90 -4.09
N ASP A 34 -22.78 -2.46 -3.88
CA ASP A 34 -23.91 -2.32 -4.83
C ASP A 34 -24.36 -0.87 -5.00
N ALA A 35 -24.22 -0.06 -3.96
CA ALA A 35 -24.60 1.35 -3.99
C ALA A 35 -23.54 2.26 -4.65
N ARG A 36 -22.25 1.96 -4.55
CA ARG A 36 -21.17 2.91 -4.85
C ARG A 36 -20.16 2.45 -5.88
N GLU A 37 -19.97 1.13 -6.08
CA GLU A 37 -18.90 0.59 -6.91
C GLU A 37 -19.01 1.02 -8.40
N SER A 38 -20.23 1.23 -8.89
CA SER A 38 -20.46 1.76 -10.25
C SER A 38 -19.85 3.16 -10.48
N GLU A 39 -19.64 3.94 -9.42
CA GLU A 39 -19.00 5.25 -9.46
C GLU A 39 -17.52 5.19 -9.08
N ILE A 40 -17.16 4.39 -8.05
CA ILE A 40 -15.81 4.37 -7.47
C ILE A 40 -14.85 3.48 -8.25
N HIS A 41 -15.30 2.30 -8.71
CA HIS A 41 -14.47 1.29 -9.40
C HIS A 41 -13.26 0.84 -8.57
N SER A 42 -13.48 0.47 -7.31
CA SER A 42 -12.44 0.00 -6.40
C SER A 42 -12.06 -1.46 -6.63
N TYR A 43 -12.92 -2.27 -7.27
CA TYR A 43 -12.69 -3.69 -7.53
C TYR A 43 -12.53 -4.00 -9.03
N ILE A 44 -11.66 -4.99 -9.32
CA ILE A 44 -11.59 -5.67 -10.62
C ILE A 44 -12.47 -6.93 -10.58
N THR A 45 -12.45 -7.66 -9.47
CA THR A 45 -13.19 -8.91 -9.30
C THR A 45 -13.81 -8.99 -7.92
N LEU A 46 -15.10 -9.29 -7.86
CA LEU A 46 -15.81 -9.64 -6.63
C LEU A 46 -16.03 -11.15 -6.56
N ASP A 47 -15.90 -11.73 -5.38
CA ASP A 47 -16.03 -13.18 -5.13
C ASP A 47 -17.15 -13.47 -4.13
N ARG A 48 -18.36 -12.97 -4.42
CA ARG A 48 -19.52 -13.03 -3.51
C ARG A 48 -19.86 -14.46 -3.07
N GLU A 49 -19.95 -15.39 -4.02
CA GLU A 49 -20.34 -16.77 -3.74
C GLU A 49 -19.41 -17.42 -2.71
N ARG A 50 -18.09 -17.41 -2.99
CA ARG A 50 -17.11 -17.98 -2.05
C ARG A 50 -16.98 -17.21 -0.74
N ALA A 51 -17.24 -15.90 -0.75
CA ALA A 51 -17.27 -15.11 0.48
C ALA A 51 -18.39 -15.60 1.41
N TYR A 52 -19.59 -15.82 0.89
CA TYR A 52 -20.70 -16.37 1.67
C TYR A 52 -20.46 -17.81 2.13
N GLU A 53 -19.96 -18.69 1.27
CA GLU A 53 -19.58 -20.05 1.66
C GLU A 53 -18.54 -20.07 2.78
N ARG A 54 -17.57 -19.16 2.70
CA ARG A 54 -16.55 -19.01 3.74
C ARG A 54 -17.14 -18.48 5.04
N ALA A 55 -18.04 -17.50 4.96
CA ALA A 55 -18.73 -16.94 6.11
C ALA A 55 -19.47 -18.02 6.92
N ASP A 56 -20.19 -18.91 6.24
CA ASP A 56 -20.92 -19.99 6.89
C ASP A 56 -20.00 -20.96 7.63
N ARG A 57 -18.88 -21.33 7.01
CA ARG A 57 -17.87 -22.18 7.66
C ARG A 57 -17.21 -21.50 8.85
N LEU A 58 -16.85 -20.22 8.69
CA LEU A 58 -16.21 -19.44 9.77
C LEU A 58 -17.16 -19.22 10.94
N GLN A 59 -18.45 -18.97 10.70
CA GLN A 59 -19.43 -18.83 11.77
C GLN A 59 -19.43 -20.07 12.68
N GLN A 60 -19.38 -21.28 12.10
CA GLN A 60 -19.32 -22.54 12.87
C GLN A 60 -18.03 -22.63 13.70
N LEU A 61 -16.87 -22.27 13.13
CA LEU A 61 -15.58 -22.28 13.83
C LEU A 61 -15.51 -21.23 14.96
N ILE A 62 -16.14 -20.09 14.76
CA ILE A 62 -16.24 -19.04 15.77
C ILE A 62 -17.17 -19.48 16.90
N ASP A 63 -18.33 -20.07 16.55
CA ASP A 63 -19.32 -20.54 17.51
C ASP A 63 -18.81 -21.70 18.39
N SER A 64 -17.95 -22.56 17.83
CA SER A 64 -17.26 -23.64 18.57
C SER A 64 -16.05 -23.13 19.37
N GLY A 65 -15.60 -21.89 19.17
CA GLY A 65 -14.42 -21.32 19.83
C GLY A 65 -13.09 -21.78 19.24
N GLU A 66 -13.10 -22.38 18.05
CA GLU A 66 -11.88 -22.81 17.34
C GLU A 66 -11.18 -21.65 16.63
N CYS A 67 -11.90 -20.59 16.23
CA CYS A 67 -11.33 -19.37 15.63
C CYS A 67 -11.52 -18.17 16.58
N LYS A 68 -10.41 -17.64 17.13
CA LYS A 68 -10.40 -16.58 18.14
C LYS A 68 -9.64 -15.32 17.72
N SER A 69 -9.24 -15.23 16.46
CA SER A 69 -8.54 -14.05 15.95
C SER A 69 -9.44 -12.80 16.00
N PRO A 70 -8.89 -11.61 16.27
CA PRO A 70 -9.68 -10.37 16.19
C PRO A 70 -10.15 -10.04 14.77
N LEU A 71 -9.62 -10.74 13.74
CA LEU A 71 -10.02 -10.58 12.34
C LEU A 71 -10.97 -11.70 11.86
N ALA A 72 -11.40 -12.59 12.77
CA ALA A 72 -12.29 -13.71 12.41
C ALA A 72 -13.67 -13.22 11.95
N GLY A 73 -14.06 -13.63 10.76
CA GLY A 73 -15.32 -13.23 10.13
C GLY A 73 -15.30 -11.83 9.49
N VAL A 74 -14.20 -11.09 9.56
CA VAL A 74 -14.14 -9.71 9.05
C VAL A 74 -13.86 -9.70 7.54
N PRO A 75 -14.68 -8.99 6.71
CA PRO A 75 -14.49 -8.85 5.27
C PRO A 75 -13.24 -8.05 4.91
N VAL A 76 -12.42 -8.59 3.99
CA VAL A 76 -11.16 -7.99 3.51
C VAL A 76 -11.07 -7.97 2.00
N ALA A 77 -10.51 -6.89 1.44
CA ALA A 77 -10.17 -6.78 0.03
C ALA A 77 -8.66 -6.98 -0.21
N ILE A 78 -8.30 -7.58 -1.34
CA ILE A 78 -6.91 -7.92 -1.68
C ILE A 78 -6.51 -7.20 -2.97
N LYS A 79 -5.42 -6.43 -2.94
CA LYS A 79 -4.87 -5.80 -4.15
C LYS A 79 -4.58 -6.85 -5.23
N ASP A 80 -4.89 -6.52 -6.48
CA ASP A 80 -4.92 -7.50 -7.59
C ASP A 80 -3.54 -7.96 -8.07
N ASN A 81 -2.46 -7.59 -7.40
CA ASN A 81 -1.13 -8.16 -7.63
C ASN A 81 -0.74 -9.29 -6.63
N MET A 82 -1.64 -9.69 -5.72
CA MET A 82 -1.41 -10.81 -4.81
C MET A 82 -2.15 -12.04 -5.31
N CYS A 83 -1.42 -13.10 -5.64
CA CYS A 83 -1.99 -14.36 -6.08
C CYS A 83 -2.97 -14.90 -5.04
N THR A 84 -4.19 -15.18 -5.48
CA THR A 84 -5.26 -15.79 -4.68
C THR A 84 -5.78 -17.00 -5.46
N LYS A 85 -5.57 -18.20 -4.94
CA LYS A 85 -5.90 -19.45 -5.65
C LYS A 85 -7.35 -19.47 -6.14
N GLY A 86 -7.51 -19.70 -7.43
CA GLY A 86 -8.82 -19.81 -8.07
C GLY A 86 -9.55 -18.49 -8.27
N LEU A 87 -8.93 -17.33 -7.99
CA LEU A 87 -9.49 -16.01 -8.22
C LEU A 87 -8.60 -15.24 -9.19
N LEU A 88 -9.18 -14.60 -10.22
CA LEU A 88 -8.44 -13.80 -11.20
C LEU A 88 -7.45 -12.88 -10.50
N THR A 89 -6.21 -12.86 -11.00
CA THR A 89 -5.14 -11.99 -10.51
C THR A 89 -4.41 -11.38 -11.70
N SER A 90 -4.86 -10.22 -12.12
CA SER A 90 -4.47 -9.61 -13.38
C SER A 90 -3.40 -8.52 -13.28
N CYS A 91 -3.07 -8.05 -12.07
CA CYS A 91 -2.26 -6.84 -11.87
C CYS A 91 -2.81 -5.62 -12.63
N ALA A 92 -4.12 -5.53 -12.78
CA ALA A 92 -4.78 -4.49 -13.56
C ALA A 92 -4.28 -4.40 -15.02
N SER A 93 -3.80 -5.51 -15.60
CA SER A 93 -3.18 -5.58 -16.93
C SER A 93 -3.89 -6.58 -17.85
N LYS A 94 -4.01 -6.24 -19.14
CA LYS A 94 -4.48 -7.16 -20.17
C LYS A 94 -3.60 -8.40 -20.28
N ILE A 95 -2.27 -8.27 -20.06
CA ILE A 95 -1.32 -9.39 -20.19
C ILE A 95 -1.64 -10.55 -19.24
N LEU A 96 -2.23 -10.26 -18.07
CA LEU A 96 -2.69 -11.26 -17.08
C LEU A 96 -4.21 -11.31 -16.94
N GLY A 97 -4.95 -10.76 -17.88
CA GLY A 97 -6.42 -10.67 -17.82
C GLY A 97 -7.16 -12.02 -17.82
N ASN A 98 -6.47 -13.12 -18.04
CA ASN A 98 -6.99 -14.49 -17.97
C ASN A 98 -6.23 -15.37 -16.94
N PHE A 99 -5.37 -14.79 -16.11
CA PHE A 99 -4.53 -15.55 -15.19
C PHE A 99 -5.27 -15.83 -13.87
N VAL A 100 -5.55 -17.10 -13.61
CA VAL A 100 -6.11 -17.60 -12.36
C VAL A 100 -5.03 -18.41 -11.64
N PRO A 101 -4.48 -17.93 -10.52
CA PRO A 101 -3.41 -18.59 -9.80
C PRO A 101 -3.83 -19.96 -9.26
N THR A 102 -2.88 -20.92 -9.27
CA THR A 102 -3.03 -22.25 -8.67
C THR A 102 -2.58 -22.29 -7.21
N TYR A 103 -2.04 -21.18 -6.71
CA TYR A 103 -1.55 -21.01 -5.33
C TYR A 103 -1.94 -19.62 -4.79
N THR A 104 -1.85 -19.48 -3.46
CA THR A 104 -2.17 -18.23 -2.76
C THR A 104 -0.91 -17.63 -2.16
N ALA A 105 -0.77 -16.31 -2.22
CA ALA A 105 0.29 -15.55 -1.58
C ALA A 105 0.32 -15.77 -0.06
N THR A 106 1.51 -15.82 0.54
CA THR A 106 1.66 -16.14 1.97
C THR A 106 0.91 -15.15 2.86
N ALA A 107 0.98 -13.84 2.57
CA ALA A 107 0.23 -12.84 3.33
C ALA A 107 -1.28 -13.09 3.29
N VAL A 108 -1.82 -13.47 2.13
CA VAL A 108 -3.24 -13.79 1.96
C VAL A 108 -3.61 -15.06 2.72
N LYS A 109 -2.78 -16.12 2.66
CA LYS A 109 -2.98 -17.35 3.44
C LYS A 109 -3.03 -17.11 4.94
N LYS A 110 -2.18 -16.18 5.42
CA LYS A 110 -2.16 -15.81 6.83
C LYS A 110 -3.45 -15.12 7.27
N LEU A 111 -3.98 -14.22 6.44
CA LEU A 111 -5.31 -13.65 6.70
C LEU A 111 -6.41 -14.72 6.66
N GLU A 112 -6.32 -15.64 5.72
CA GLU A 112 -7.23 -16.79 5.67
C GLU A 112 -7.16 -17.62 6.95
N ALA A 113 -5.97 -17.89 7.46
CA ALA A 113 -5.77 -18.60 8.72
C ALA A 113 -6.26 -17.81 9.94
N ALA A 114 -6.17 -16.49 9.91
CA ALA A 114 -6.76 -15.60 10.91
C ALA A 114 -8.31 -15.51 10.81
N GLY A 115 -8.93 -16.22 9.89
CA GLY A 115 -10.39 -16.23 9.74
C GLY A 115 -10.95 -15.04 8.97
N ALA A 116 -10.16 -14.27 8.25
CA ALA A 116 -10.65 -13.17 7.40
C ALA A 116 -11.47 -13.69 6.21
N VAL A 117 -12.46 -12.90 5.77
CA VAL A 117 -13.30 -13.24 4.62
C VAL A 117 -12.88 -12.41 3.41
N ILE A 118 -12.20 -13.05 2.45
CA ILE A 118 -11.80 -12.36 1.21
C ILE A 118 -13.06 -12.14 0.35
N ILE A 119 -13.30 -10.88 -0.05
CA ILE A 119 -14.49 -10.49 -0.81
C ILE A 119 -14.20 -10.16 -2.27
N GLY A 120 -12.93 -9.89 -2.63
CA GLY A 120 -12.56 -9.56 -4.00
C GLY A 120 -11.13 -9.06 -4.15
N LYS A 121 -10.82 -8.67 -5.39
CA LYS A 121 -9.53 -8.14 -5.84
C LYS A 121 -9.70 -6.67 -6.23
N THR A 122 -8.93 -5.79 -5.55
CA THR A 122 -9.04 -4.35 -5.77
C THR A 122 -8.23 -3.87 -6.96
N ASN A 123 -8.75 -2.84 -7.62
CA ASN A 123 -8.10 -2.16 -8.72
C ASN A 123 -6.80 -1.49 -8.28
N MET A 124 -5.92 -1.24 -9.25
CA MET A 124 -4.57 -0.72 -9.01
C MET A 124 -4.01 -0.11 -10.29
N ASP A 125 -2.93 0.64 -10.19
CA ASP A 125 -2.12 0.95 -11.36
C ASP A 125 -1.52 -0.33 -11.94
N GLU A 126 -1.46 -0.44 -13.26
CA GLU A 126 -0.98 -1.62 -13.98
C GLU A 126 0.41 -2.06 -13.48
N PHE A 127 0.56 -3.31 -13.01
CA PHE A 127 1.77 -3.87 -12.39
C PHE A 127 2.35 -3.03 -11.25
N ALA A 128 1.52 -2.30 -10.52
CA ALA A 128 1.92 -1.37 -9.47
C ALA A 128 2.78 -0.19 -9.97
N MET A 129 2.73 0.13 -11.26
CA MET A 129 3.48 1.18 -11.93
C MET A 129 2.62 2.42 -12.14
N GLY A 130 2.53 3.25 -11.13
CA GLY A 130 1.75 4.48 -11.10
C GLY A 130 1.48 4.94 -9.69
N SER A 131 0.87 6.13 -9.55
CA SER A 131 0.56 6.78 -8.29
C SER A 131 -0.85 7.35 -8.25
N THR A 132 -1.74 6.93 -9.18
CA THR A 132 -3.08 7.53 -9.33
C THR A 132 -4.21 6.52 -9.54
N THR A 133 -3.89 5.26 -9.87
CA THR A 133 -4.84 4.20 -10.25
C THR A 133 -5.66 4.57 -11.50
N GLU A 134 -5.05 5.33 -12.41
CA GLU A 134 -5.61 5.69 -13.70
C GLU A 134 -5.06 4.82 -14.85
N THR A 135 -3.97 4.04 -14.60
CA THR A 135 -3.29 3.23 -15.63
C THR A 135 -3.85 1.81 -15.73
N SER A 136 -4.87 1.47 -14.97
CA SER A 136 -5.54 0.17 -15.01
C SER A 136 -6.19 -0.12 -16.36
N TYR A 137 -5.97 -1.34 -16.88
CA TYR A 137 -6.70 -1.84 -18.06
C TYR A 137 -8.21 -1.93 -17.84
N TYR A 138 -8.66 -2.10 -16.60
CA TYR A 138 -10.07 -2.27 -16.23
C TYR A 138 -10.81 -0.95 -15.98
N GLY A 139 -10.12 0.19 -16.13
CA GLY A 139 -10.70 1.50 -15.92
C GLY A 139 -10.17 2.19 -14.65
N VAL A 140 -10.58 3.43 -14.49
CA VAL A 140 -10.07 4.35 -13.47
C VAL A 140 -10.81 4.16 -12.16
N THR A 141 -10.08 4.09 -11.04
CA THR A 141 -10.67 4.19 -9.70
C THR A 141 -10.78 5.65 -9.28
N ARG A 142 -11.88 6.02 -8.64
CA ARG A 142 -12.15 7.38 -8.15
C ARG A 142 -12.02 7.48 -6.64
N ASN A 143 -11.65 8.65 -6.16
CA ASN A 143 -11.54 8.90 -4.73
C ASN A 143 -12.93 9.02 -4.08
N PRO A 144 -13.28 8.22 -3.06
CA PRO A 144 -14.59 8.29 -2.40
C PRO A 144 -14.88 9.63 -1.69
N ARG A 145 -13.85 10.45 -1.46
CA ARG A 145 -14.00 11.78 -0.83
C ARG A 145 -14.43 12.84 -1.84
N ASP A 146 -13.99 12.67 -3.09
CA ASP A 146 -14.39 13.50 -4.25
C ASP A 146 -14.15 12.67 -5.52
N THR A 147 -15.21 12.20 -6.17
CA THR A 147 -15.14 11.30 -7.33
C THR A 147 -14.60 11.95 -8.61
N THR A 148 -14.31 13.25 -8.59
CA THR A 148 -13.57 13.95 -9.65
C THR A 148 -12.05 13.84 -9.49
N ARG A 149 -11.57 13.20 -8.42
CA ARG A 149 -10.15 13.12 -8.05
C ARG A 149 -9.66 11.67 -8.01
N VAL A 150 -8.33 11.53 -8.07
CA VAL A 150 -7.67 10.24 -7.96
C VAL A 150 -7.65 9.74 -6.52
N PRO A 151 -7.74 8.42 -6.26
CA PRO A 151 -7.58 7.85 -4.93
C PRO A 151 -6.11 7.76 -4.50
N GLY A 152 -5.18 8.12 -5.40
CA GLY A 152 -3.78 7.74 -5.30
C GLY A 152 -3.48 6.37 -5.88
N GLY A 153 -2.25 5.91 -5.73
CA GLY A 153 -1.79 4.61 -6.26
C GLY A 153 -0.39 4.22 -5.75
N SER A 154 -0.03 3.00 -6.13
CA SER A 154 -0.76 2.06 -6.98
C SER A 154 -1.84 1.24 -6.26
N SER A 155 -2.02 1.33 -4.93
CA SER A 155 -3.08 0.62 -4.19
C SER A 155 -4.35 1.49 -4.04
N GLY A 156 -4.72 2.25 -5.09
CA GLY A 156 -5.85 3.18 -5.02
C GLY A 156 -7.19 2.48 -4.81
N GLY A 157 -7.43 1.34 -5.47
CA GLY A 157 -8.63 0.55 -5.23
C GLY A 157 -8.74 0.04 -3.79
N SER A 158 -7.60 -0.38 -3.18
CA SER A 158 -7.59 -0.81 -1.77
C SER A 158 -7.89 0.35 -0.81
N ALA A 159 -7.32 1.54 -1.06
CA ALA A 159 -7.59 2.72 -0.25
C ALA A 159 -9.03 3.22 -0.41
N ALA A 160 -9.53 3.24 -1.66
CA ALA A 160 -10.89 3.64 -1.98
C ALA A 160 -11.92 2.71 -1.36
N ALA A 161 -11.74 1.39 -1.45
CA ALA A 161 -12.65 0.40 -0.86
C ALA A 161 -12.78 0.58 0.67
N VAL A 162 -11.66 0.82 1.38
CA VAL A 162 -11.70 1.09 2.82
C VAL A 162 -12.40 2.41 3.12
N ALA A 163 -12.06 3.48 2.39
CA ALA A 163 -12.64 4.81 2.59
C ALA A 163 -14.13 4.90 2.24
N ALA A 164 -14.61 4.02 1.33
CA ALA A 164 -15.99 3.89 0.92
C ALA A 164 -16.81 2.94 1.79
N ASN A 165 -16.20 2.28 2.78
CA ASN A 165 -16.79 1.18 3.55
C ASN A 165 -17.17 -0.06 2.71
N GLU A 166 -16.57 -0.25 1.57
CA GLU A 166 -16.71 -1.44 0.71
C GLU A 166 -15.87 -2.64 1.20
N CYS A 167 -15.10 -2.45 2.24
CA CYS A 167 -14.47 -3.46 3.09
C CYS A 167 -14.07 -2.82 4.43
N PHE A 168 -13.72 -3.65 5.42
CA PHE A 168 -13.26 -3.14 6.72
C PHE A 168 -11.77 -2.79 6.70
N TYR A 169 -10.98 -3.54 5.94
CA TYR A 169 -9.58 -3.29 5.66
C TYR A 169 -9.17 -3.94 4.34
N ALA A 170 -8.02 -3.57 3.82
CA ALA A 170 -7.49 -4.14 2.58
C ALA A 170 -5.98 -4.40 2.69
N LEU A 171 -5.46 -5.32 1.86
CA LEU A 171 -4.04 -5.39 1.60
C LEU A 171 -3.66 -4.56 0.38
N GLY A 172 -2.55 -3.85 0.50
CA GLY A 172 -1.86 -3.15 -0.56
C GLY A 172 -0.43 -3.61 -0.73
N SER A 173 0.27 -3.06 -1.72
CA SER A 173 1.72 -3.20 -1.89
C SER A 173 2.35 -1.83 -2.08
N ASP A 174 3.57 -1.66 -1.57
CA ASP A 174 4.30 -0.39 -1.54
C ASP A 174 5.73 -0.60 -2.05
N THR A 175 6.02 -0.07 -3.21
CA THR A 175 7.34 -0.10 -3.85
C THR A 175 8.01 1.27 -3.75
N GLY A 176 7.22 2.35 -3.81
CA GLY A 176 7.67 3.74 -3.74
C GLY A 176 6.71 4.67 -2.99
N GLY A 177 5.75 4.12 -2.21
CA GLY A 177 4.71 4.89 -1.53
C GLY A 177 3.30 4.34 -1.75
N SER A 178 3.17 3.26 -2.50
CA SER A 178 1.89 2.78 -3.06
C SER A 178 0.89 2.20 -2.04
N ILE A 179 1.17 2.21 -0.75
CA ILE A 179 0.23 2.06 0.37
C ILE A 179 0.00 3.42 1.02
N ARG A 180 1.08 4.12 1.34
CA ARG A 180 1.06 5.33 2.17
C ARG A 180 0.43 6.52 1.46
N GLN A 181 0.76 6.73 0.19
CA GLN A 181 0.23 7.85 -0.59
C GLN A 181 -1.29 7.70 -0.81
N PRO A 182 -1.84 6.58 -1.33
CA PRO A 182 -3.29 6.45 -1.46
C PRO A 182 -4.03 6.44 -0.11
N ALA A 183 -3.40 5.96 0.98
CA ALA A 183 -3.96 6.12 2.32
C ALA A 183 -4.13 7.59 2.70
N GLY A 184 -3.12 8.43 2.43
CA GLY A 184 -3.18 9.87 2.64
C GLY A 184 -4.28 10.55 1.84
N TYR A 185 -4.41 10.24 0.55
CA TYR A 185 -5.41 10.85 -0.34
C TYR A 185 -6.85 10.41 -0.04
N CYS A 186 -7.05 9.18 0.40
CA CYS A 186 -8.38 8.67 0.78
C CYS A 186 -8.75 8.92 2.25
N GLY A 187 -7.81 9.42 3.06
CA GLY A 187 -8.05 9.69 4.48
C GLY A 187 -8.24 8.41 5.31
N VAL A 188 -7.40 7.42 5.08
CA VAL A 188 -7.32 6.15 5.83
C VAL A 188 -5.90 5.93 6.37
N VAL A 189 -5.70 4.91 7.20
CA VAL A 189 -4.39 4.53 7.72
C VAL A 189 -3.76 3.47 6.80
N GLY A 190 -2.47 3.65 6.47
CA GLY A 190 -1.74 2.66 5.67
C GLY A 190 -0.29 2.52 6.14
N ILE A 191 0.20 1.30 6.33
CA ILE A 191 1.58 1.07 6.75
C ILE A 191 2.33 0.19 5.77
N LYS A 192 3.52 0.64 5.39
CA LYS A 192 4.57 -0.17 4.78
C LYS A 192 5.52 -0.62 5.91
N PRO A 193 5.61 -1.91 6.24
CA PRO A 193 6.56 -2.37 7.25
C PRO A 193 8.02 -2.32 6.75
N THR A 194 8.95 -2.64 7.62
CA THR A 194 10.35 -2.90 7.27
C THR A 194 10.43 -3.98 6.19
N TYR A 195 11.30 -3.78 5.20
CA TYR A 195 11.51 -4.75 4.13
C TYR A 195 11.85 -6.14 4.68
N GLY A 196 11.11 -7.16 4.22
CA GLY A 196 11.26 -8.54 4.68
C GLY A 196 10.41 -8.93 5.91
N THR A 197 9.67 -8.00 6.52
CA THR A 197 8.74 -8.31 7.64
C THR A 197 7.54 -9.15 7.19
N VAL A 198 7.01 -8.90 6.00
CA VAL A 198 5.93 -9.66 5.38
C VAL A 198 6.47 -10.37 4.15
N SER A 199 6.20 -11.68 4.03
CA SER A 199 6.62 -12.48 2.87
C SER A 199 6.04 -11.92 1.57
N ARG A 200 6.88 -11.87 0.54
CA ARG A 200 6.51 -11.49 -0.83
C ARG A 200 6.17 -12.70 -1.72
N TYR A 201 6.20 -13.93 -1.18
CA TYR A 201 5.80 -15.10 -1.95
C TYR A 201 4.35 -14.98 -2.41
N GLY A 202 4.16 -15.01 -3.73
CA GLY A 202 2.87 -14.82 -4.38
C GLY A 202 2.47 -13.37 -4.62
N LEU A 203 3.31 -12.39 -4.26
CA LEU A 203 3.23 -11.03 -4.77
C LEU A 203 3.84 -10.99 -6.17
N ILE A 204 3.10 -10.52 -7.18
CA ILE A 204 3.63 -10.30 -8.52
C ILE A 204 4.56 -9.09 -8.48
N ALA A 205 5.84 -9.31 -8.78
CA ALA A 205 6.90 -8.36 -8.53
C ALA A 205 6.90 -7.18 -9.51
N TYR A 206 7.05 -5.97 -8.94
CA TYR A 206 7.49 -4.78 -9.67
C TYR A 206 8.98 -4.53 -9.45
N GLY A 207 9.39 -4.12 -8.25
CA GLY A 207 10.78 -3.88 -7.85
C GLY A 207 11.19 -4.81 -6.72
N SER A 208 11.89 -5.90 -7.02
CA SER A 208 12.18 -6.99 -6.08
C SER A 208 12.93 -6.54 -4.83
N SER A 209 13.77 -5.49 -4.92
CA SER A 209 14.52 -4.93 -3.79
C SER A 209 13.75 -3.85 -3.00
N LEU A 210 12.49 -3.59 -3.36
CA LEU A 210 11.69 -2.45 -2.85
C LEU A 210 10.28 -2.86 -2.41
N ASP A 211 9.65 -3.81 -3.11
CA ASP A 211 8.26 -4.22 -2.88
C ASP A 211 8.02 -4.72 -1.46
N GLN A 212 6.94 -4.25 -0.84
CA GLN A 212 6.47 -4.75 0.44
C GLN A 212 4.94 -4.77 0.49
N ILE A 213 4.36 -5.80 1.13
CA ILE A 213 2.92 -5.88 1.42
C ILE A 213 2.63 -5.22 2.77
N GLY A 214 1.50 -4.53 2.87
CA GLY A 214 1.00 -3.98 4.11
C GLY A 214 -0.49 -3.64 4.06
N PRO A 215 -1.11 -3.37 5.22
CA PRO A 215 -2.52 -3.05 5.33
C PRO A 215 -2.86 -1.59 5.00
N LEU A 216 -4.11 -1.42 4.54
CA LEU A 216 -4.87 -0.18 4.58
C LEU A 216 -6.10 -0.42 5.45
N ALA A 217 -6.38 0.47 6.40
CA ALA A 217 -7.39 0.27 7.42
C ALA A 217 -8.03 1.60 7.86
N LYS A 218 -9.14 1.53 8.59
CA LYS A 218 -9.85 2.74 9.06
C LYS A 218 -9.12 3.45 10.18
N ASP A 219 -8.42 2.70 11.04
CA ASP A 219 -7.70 3.22 12.19
C ASP A 219 -6.35 2.51 12.41
N VAL A 220 -5.59 3.00 13.37
CA VAL A 220 -4.26 2.49 13.73
C VAL A 220 -4.35 1.11 14.38
N ARG A 221 -5.41 0.82 15.14
CA ARG A 221 -5.63 -0.48 15.80
C ARG A 221 -5.83 -1.60 14.78
N ASP A 222 -6.65 -1.35 13.78
CA ASP A 222 -6.88 -2.28 12.67
C ASP A 222 -5.59 -2.53 11.89
N ALA A 223 -4.85 -1.45 11.54
CA ALA A 223 -3.60 -1.57 10.81
C ALA A 223 -2.55 -2.41 11.57
N ALA A 224 -2.47 -2.25 12.90
CA ALA A 224 -1.59 -3.05 13.75
C ALA A 224 -2.01 -4.53 13.79
N ALA A 225 -3.30 -4.81 13.98
CA ALA A 225 -3.82 -6.18 14.05
C ALA A 225 -3.63 -6.93 12.72
N VAL A 226 -3.87 -6.26 11.59
CA VAL A 226 -3.67 -6.84 10.26
C VAL A 226 -2.20 -7.08 9.98
N LEU A 227 -1.31 -6.10 10.26
CA LEU A 227 0.12 -6.28 10.06
C LEU A 227 0.67 -7.44 10.93
N GLU A 228 0.24 -7.54 12.19
CA GLU A 228 0.59 -8.64 13.09
C GLU A 228 0.18 -9.99 12.49
N ALA A 229 -1.04 -10.10 11.96
CA ALA A 229 -1.56 -11.33 11.37
C ALA A 229 -0.79 -11.79 10.13
N ILE A 230 -0.27 -10.86 9.30
CA ILE A 230 0.44 -11.20 8.04
C ILE A 230 1.95 -11.30 8.19
N SER A 231 2.51 -10.81 9.31
CA SER A 231 3.96 -10.84 9.58
C SER A 231 4.41 -12.22 9.99
N ALA A 232 5.35 -12.80 9.25
CA ALA A 232 6.02 -14.05 9.61
C ALA A 232 7.14 -14.39 8.66
N TYR A 233 8.05 -15.24 9.15
CA TYR A 233 9.04 -15.91 8.31
C TYR A 233 8.37 -16.85 7.30
N ASP A 234 8.92 -16.88 6.10
CA ASP A 234 8.47 -17.76 5.02
C ASP A 234 9.67 -18.28 4.23
N GLU A 235 9.90 -19.59 4.30
CA GLU A 235 10.98 -20.27 3.56
C GLU A 235 10.91 -20.08 2.03
N LYS A 236 9.73 -19.69 1.50
CA LYS A 236 9.50 -19.47 0.07
C LYS A 236 9.95 -18.10 -0.40
N ASP A 237 10.25 -17.19 0.51
CA ASP A 237 10.79 -15.87 0.21
C ASP A 237 12.15 -15.70 0.91
N SER A 238 13.22 -15.74 0.13
CA SER A 238 14.60 -15.61 0.63
C SER A 238 14.88 -14.26 1.30
N THR A 239 14.01 -13.28 1.13
CA THR A 239 14.12 -11.96 1.79
C THR A 239 13.28 -11.85 3.06
N SER A 240 12.46 -12.85 3.36
CA SER A 240 11.65 -12.90 4.58
C SER A 240 12.55 -13.07 5.81
N LEU A 241 12.25 -12.30 6.85
CA LEU A 241 13.03 -12.27 8.08
C LEU A 241 12.33 -13.01 9.22
N ASP A 242 13.10 -13.82 9.97
CA ASP A 242 12.62 -14.49 11.18
C ASP A 242 12.60 -13.49 12.35
N ARG A 243 11.53 -12.71 12.42
CA ARG A 243 11.29 -11.74 13.49
C ARG A 243 10.43 -12.36 14.59
N LYS A 244 10.77 -12.04 15.84
CA LYS A 244 10.00 -12.45 17.03
C LYS A 244 9.25 -11.27 17.68
N ASP A 245 9.53 -10.05 17.24
CA ASP A 245 9.00 -8.78 17.74
C ASP A 245 7.86 -8.24 16.84
N THR A 246 6.90 -9.10 16.52
CA THR A 246 5.77 -8.75 15.61
C THR A 246 4.44 -8.55 16.35
N SER A 247 4.46 -8.39 17.67
CA SER A 247 3.25 -8.08 18.45
C SER A 247 2.97 -6.58 18.43
N PHE A 248 2.50 -6.08 17.29
CA PHE A 248 2.27 -4.65 17.08
C PHE A 248 1.08 -4.11 17.86
N THR A 249 0.07 -4.94 18.12
CA THR A 249 -1.09 -4.58 18.96
C THR A 249 -0.70 -4.30 20.40
N ALA A 250 0.34 -4.93 20.92
CA ALA A 250 0.86 -4.68 22.26
C ALA A 250 1.54 -3.29 22.40
N ALA A 251 1.90 -2.67 21.27
CA ALA A 251 2.50 -1.33 21.26
C ALA A 251 1.45 -0.19 21.33
N LEU A 252 0.16 -0.50 21.20
CA LEU A 252 -0.93 0.49 21.19
C LEU A 252 -1.17 1.04 22.60
N ARG A 253 -0.48 2.11 22.92
CA ARG A 253 -0.61 2.85 24.19
C ARG A 253 -0.56 4.34 23.95
N GLU A 254 -1.30 5.10 24.75
CA GLU A 254 -1.42 6.55 24.65
C GLU A 254 -0.27 7.25 25.41
N ASP A 255 0.95 7.04 24.97
CA ASP A 255 2.15 7.60 25.60
C ASP A 255 3.26 7.84 24.56
N VAL A 256 3.63 9.09 24.37
CA VAL A 256 4.76 9.52 23.53
C VAL A 256 5.82 10.29 24.32
N LYS A 257 5.68 10.33 25.66
CA LYS A 257 6.58 11.12 26.52
C LYS A 257 8.02 10.69 26.33
N GLY A 258 8.86 11.67 26.01
CA GLY A 258 10.30 11.49 25.82
C GLY A 258 10.71 10.89 24.48
N LEU A 259 9.78 10.52 23.58
CA LEU A 259 10.12 10.16 22.20
C LEU A 259 10.73 11.36 21.47
N ARG A 260 11.86 11.15 20.83
CA ARG A 260 12.54 12.17 20.02
C ARG A 260 12.05 12.03 18.57
N ILE A 261 11.41 13.07 18.06
CA ILE A 261 10.81 13.09 16.72
C ILE A 261 11.54 14.14 15.88
N GLY A 262 12.13 13.70 14.78
CA GLY A 262 12.78 14.57 13.80
C GLY A 262 11.82 15.00 12.69
N ILE A 263 11.89 16.27 12.28
CA ILE A 263 11.19 16.79 11.10
C ILE A 263 12.27 17.18 10.06
N PRO A 264 12.37 16.47 8.92
CA PRO A 264 13.32 16.81 7.87
C PRO A 264 12.97 18.16 7.24
N ALA A 265 13.82 19.18 7.43
CA ALA A 265 13.61 20.51 6.84
C ALA A 265 13.53 20.42 5.29
N ASP A 266 14.26 19.49 4.69
CA ASP A 266 14.27 19.22 3.25
C ASP A 266 12.91 18.78 2.67
N TYR A 267 11.98 18.33 3.52
CA TYR A 267 10.62 17.95 3.11
C TYR A 267 9.63 19.14 3.10
N PHE A 268 10.05 20.31 3.60
CA PHE A 268 9.19 21.50 3.72
C PHE A 268 9.67 22.65 2.83
N GLY A 269 10.25 22.32 1.67
CA GLY A 269 10.77 23.26 0.69
C GLY A 269 9.79 23.60 -0.43
N GLU A 270 10.35 24.05 -1.54
CA GLU A 270 9.61 24.41 -2.75
C GLU A 270 8.81 23.20 -3.30
N GLY A 271 7.59 23.44 -3.73
CA GLY A 271 6.69 22.42 -4.30
C GLY A 271 5.76 21.75 -3.30
N LEU A 272 5.94 21.97 -1.98
CA LEU A 272 4.98 21.52 -0.98
C LEU A 272 3.88 22.56 -0.80
N ASP A 273 2.62 22.11 -0.88
CA ASP A 273 1.45 22.94 -0.62
C ASP A 273 1.49 23.50 0.82
N PRO A 274 1.26 24.81 1.02
CA PRO A 274 1.26 25.42 2.34
C PRO A 274 0.26 24.83 3.33
N GLU A 275 -0.91 24.37 2.86
CA GLU A 275 -1.91 23.71 3.72
C GLU A 275 -1.42 22.35 4.19
N VAL A 276 -0.78 21.58 3.31
CA VAL A 276 -0.15 20.31 3.67
C VAL A 276 0.97 20.54 4.69
N ALA A 277 1.84 21.52 4.43
CA ALA A 277 2.92 21.87 5.36
C ALA A 277 2.40 22.25 6.75
N SER A 278 1.36 23.08 6.79
CA SER A 278 0.72 23.55 8.03
C SER A 278 0.07 22.40 8.79
N ALA A 279 -0.68 21.53 8.12
CA ALA A 279 -1.36 20.40 8.74
C ALA A 279 -0.37 19.39 9.35
N VAL A 280 0.72 19.07 8.63
CA VAL A 280 1.75 18.15 9.14
C VAL A 280 2.50 18.75 10.34
N LYS A 281 2.84 20.03 10.31
CA LYS A 281 3.48 20.71 11.45
C LYS A 281 2.55 20.80 12.65
N ALA A 282 1.25 21.04 12.44
CA ALA A 282 0.25 21.02 13.49
C ALA A 282 0.12 19.63 14.13
N ALA A 283 0.14 18.57 13.33
CA ALA A 283 0.12 17.19 13.84
C ALA A 283 1.37 16.84 14.67
N ALA A 284 2.55 17.28 14.22
CA ALA A 284 3.78 17.14 15.01
C ALA A 284 3.72 17.90 16.33
N LYS A 285 3.09 19.10 16.34
CA LYS A 285 2.85 19.90 17.54
C LYS A 285 1.92 19.17 18.54
N VAL A 286 0.89 18.46 18.09
CA VAL A 286 0.03 17.62 18.95
C VAL A 286 0.85 16.58 19.70
N LEU A 287 1.79 15.90 19.03
CA LEU A 287 2.68 14.93 19.67
C LEU A 287 3.67 15.62 20.65
N GLN A 288 4.15 16.81 20.29
CA GLN A 288 4.99 17.60 21.19
C GLN A 288 4.25 17.99 22.48
N ASP A 289 3.00 18.43 22.36
CA ASP A 289 2.17 18.79 23.50
C ASP A 289 1.80 17.57 24.37
N ALA A 290 1.79 16.38 23.77
CA ALA A 290 1.67 15.09 24.49
C ALA A 290 2.99 14.62 25.13
N GLY A 291 4.07 15.39 25.03
CA GLY A 291 5.32 15.14 25.73
C GLY A 291 6.47 14.57 24.90
N ALA A 292 6.32 14.45 23.57
CA ALA A 292 7.43 14.15 22.69
C ALA A 292 8.38 15.35 22.54
N VAL A 293 9.65 15.11 22.20
CA VAL A 293 10.62 16.14 21.85
C VAL A 293 10.66 16.22 20.33
N VAL A 294 10.28 17.37 19.75
CA VAL A 294 10.20 17.56 18.30
C VAL A 294 11.25 18.57 17.85
N GLU A 295 12.08 18.22 16.88
CA GLU A 295 13.15 19.05 16.36
C GLU A 295 13.21 18.99 14.81
N GLU A 296 13.49 20.14 14.17
CA GLU A 296 13.81 20.18 12.74
C GLU A 296 15.28 19.83 12.51
N PHE A 297 15.57 19.08 11.43
CA PHE A 297 16.94 18.68 11.07
C PHE A 297 17.10 18.56 9.54
N PRO A 298 18.33 18.70 8.99
CA PRO A 298 18.59 18.43 7.57
C PRO A 298 18.70 16.94 7.31
N LEU A 299 17.98 16.42 6.28
CA LEU A 299 18.07 15.03 5.82
C LEU A 299 18.80 14.98 4.47
N ALA A 300 20.08 14.62 4.51
CA ALA A 300 20.93 14.64 3.33
C ALA A 300 20.46 13.68 2.21
N HIS A 301 20.77 14.04 0.98
CA HIS A 301 20.61 13.22 -0.23
C HIS A 301 19.19 12.91 -0.69
N VAL A 302 18.13 13.25 0.04
CA VAL A 302 16.74 12.93 -0.33
C VAL A 302 16.31 13.56 -1.66
N LYS A 303 16.90 14.67 -2.06
CA LYS A 303 16.70 15.28 -3.39
C LYS A 303 17.08 14.39 -4.58
N TYR A 304 17.87 13.35 -4.34
CA TYR A 304 18.25 12.36 -5.35
C TYR A 304 17.38 11.09 -5.30
N ALA A 305 16.37 11.04 -4.43
CA ALA A 305 15.55 9.85 -4.25
C ALA A 305 14.77 9.48 -5.51
N ILE A 306 14.13 10.46 -6.18
CA ILE A 306 13.37 10.22 -7.41
C ILE A 306 14.23 9.59 -8.51
N PRO A 307 15.32 10.21 -8.99
CA PRO A 307 16.12 9.61 -10.05
C PRO A 307 16.75 8.27 -9.65
N ALA A 308 17.15 8.08 -8.39
CA ALA A 308 17.69 6.80 -7.94
C ALA A 308 16.61 5.71 -7.92
N TYR A 309 15.43 6.02 -7.42
CA TYR A 309 14.30 5.09 -7.35
C TYR A 309 13.88 4.61 -8.73
N TYR A 310 13.54 5.52 -9.65
CA TYR A 310 13.06 5.15 -10.97
C TYR A 310 14.12 4.38 -11.77
N THR A 311 15.40 4.74 -11.63
CA THR A 311 16.50 3.97 -12.25
C THR A 311 16.54 2.52 -11.74
N ILE A 312 16.45 2.30 -10.42
CA ILE A 312 16.48 0.95 -9.83
C ILE A 312 15.19 0.19 -10.12
N ALA A 313 14.04 0.82 -9.88
CA ALA A 313 12.73 0.19 -10.05
C ALA A 313 12.48 -0.22 -11.49
N ASP A 314 12.79 0.64 -12.47
CA ASP A 314 12.62 0.33 -13.88
C ASP A 314 13.57 -0.79 -14.36
N ALA A 315 14.82 -0.79 -13.87
CA ALA A 315 15.77 -1.86 -14.12
C ALA A 315 15.23 -3.22 -13.62
N GLU A 316 14.74 -3.26 -12.37
CA GLU A 316 14.16 -4.47 -11.79
C GLU A 316 12.85 -4.86 -12.48
N ALA A 317 12.00 -3.90 -12.86
CA ALA A 317 10.77 -4.14 -13.62
C ALA A 317 11.05 -4.78 -14.97
N SER A 318 12.04 -4.29 -15.71
CA SER A 318 12.39 -4.85 -17.03
C SER A 318 12.76 -6.35 -16.94
N SER A 319 13.49 -6.74 -15.88
CA SER A 319 13.81 -8.14 -15.59
C SER A 319 12.62 -8.93 -15.07
N ASN A 320 11.83 -8.36 -14.14
CA ASN A 320 10.68 -9.07 -13.55
C ASN A 320 9.56 -9.33 -14.56
N LEU A 321 9.32 -8.41 -15.49
CA LEU A 321 8.24 -8.53 -16.47
C LEU A 321 8.64 -9.27 -17.75
N GLU A 322 9.89 -9.72 -17.91
CA GLU A 322 10.33 -10.52 -19.07
C GLU A 322 9.56 -11.84 -19.20
N ARG A 323 9.12 -12.42 -18.07
CA ARG A 323 8.39 -13.70 -17.99
C ARG A 323 6.98 -13.66 -18.58
N PHE A 324 6.42 -12.47 -18.79
CA PHE A 324 5.08 -12.30 -19.36
C PHE A 324 5.15 -12.19 -20.88
N ASP A 325 5.17 -13.33 -21.54
CA ASP A 325 5.41 -13.50 -22.97
C ASP A 325 4.26 -14.21 -23.73
N GLY A 326 3.20 -14.60 -23.00
CA GLY A 326 2.05 -15.29 -23.56
C GLY A 326 2.29 -16.76 -23.90
N ILE A 327 3.42 -17.37 -23.51
CA ILE A 327 3.72 -18.77 -23.83
C ILE A 327 3.07 -19.73 -22.81
N LYS A 328 3.33 -19.54 -21.51
CA LYS A 328 2.86 -20.47 -20.47
C LYS A 328 1.51 -20.08 -19.89
N TYR A 329 1.23 -18.78 -19.81
CA TYR A 329 0.02 -18.18 -19.23
C TYR A 329 -0.13 -16.74 -19.69
N GLY A 330 -1.28 -16.16 -19.42
CA GLY A 330 -1.58 -14.78 -19.76
C GLY A 330 -2.13 -14.63 -21.19
N TYR A 331 -2.29 -13.36 -21.58
CA TYR A 331 -2.72 -12.99 -22.91
C TYR A 331 -1.67 -13.35 -23.96
N ARG A 332 -2.12 -13.89 -25.09
CA ARG A 332 -1.33 -14.11 -26.32
C ARG A 332 -2.07 -13.49 -27.49
N THR A 333 -1.35 -12.77 -28.35
CA THR A 333 -1.92 -12.32 -29.63
C THR A 333 -2.32 -13.51 -30.48
N GLU A 334 -3.41 -13.40 -31.21
CA GLU A 334 -3.86 -14.42 -32.16
C GLU A 334 -3.31 -14.19 -33.60
N ASP A 335 -2.92 -12.94 -33.91
CA ASP A 335 -2.41 -12.51 -35.22
C ASP A 335 -0.88 -12.37 -35.17
N TYR A 336 -0.16 -13.40 -35.61
CA TYR A 336 1.31 -13.37 -35.72
C TYR A 336 1.79 -14.25 -36.89
N THR A 337 2.94 -13.88 -37.43
CA THR A 337 3.57 -14.57 -38.57
C THR A 337 4.61 -15.61 -38.16
N ASP A 338 5.31 -15.34 -37.04
CA ASP A 338 6.35 -16.20 -36.49
C ASP A 338 6.47 -15.99 -34.99
N LEU A 339 7.36 -16.73 -34.33
CA LEU A 339 7.55 -16.67 -32.86
C LEU A 339 8.00 -15.29 -32.38
N HIS A 340 8.87 -14.61 -33.14
CA HIS A 340 9.35 -13.27 -32.77
C HIS A 340 8.22 -12.24 -32.86
N ASP A 341 7.42 -12.29 -33.92
CA ASP A 341 6.26 -11.42 -34.10
C ASP A 341 5.20 -11.68 -33.01
N MET A 342 5.01 -12.95 -32.63
CA MET A 342 4.12 -13.32 -31.53
C MET A 342 4.56 -12.67 -30.21
N TYR A 343 5.82 -12.75 -29.78
CA TYR A 343 6.33 -12.12 -28.60
C TYR A 343 6.15 -10.60 -28.63
N LYS A 344 6.53 -9.98 -29.74
CA LYS A 344 6.44 -8.54 -29.95
C LYS A 344 5.00 -8.05 -29.85
N LYS A 345 4.08 -8.66 -30.59
CA LYS A 345 2.66 -8.28 -30.59
C LYS A 345 2.00 -8.54 -29.21
N THR A 346 2.20 -9.72 -28.64
CA THR A 346 1.67 -10.07 -27.31
C THR A 346 2.03 -9.02 -26.27
N ARG A 347 3.30 -8.63 -26.19
CA ARG A 347 3.76 -7.64 -25.20
C ARG A 347 3.31 -6.22 -25.55
N SER A 348 3.27 -5.86 -26.84
CA SER A 348 2.79 -4.54 -27.28
C SER A 348 1.30 -4.32 -27.00
N GLU A 349 0.48 -5.36 -27.16
CA GLU A 349 -0.97 -5.31 -26.95
C GLU A 349 -1.36 -5.57 -25.51
N GLY A 350 -0.57 -6.37 -24.80
CA GLY A 350 -0.86 -6.83 -23.43
C GLY A 350 -0.46 -5.84 -22.34
N PHE A 351 0.59 -5.04 -22.57
CA PHE A 351 1.04 -4.02 -21.61
C PHE A 351 0.55 -2.62 -21.97
N GLY A 352 0.17 -1.85 -20.98
CA GLY A 352 -0.16 -0.43 -21.08
C GLY A 352 1.07 0.45 -21.34
N THR A 353 0.82 1.71 -21.63
CA THR A 353 1.85 2.68 -22.03
C THR A 353 2.90 2.92 -20.96
N GLU A 354 2.49 3.09 -19.72
CA GLU A 354 3.42 3.35 -18.60
C GLU A 354 4.34 2.15 -18.33
N VAL A 355 3.78 0.94 -18.30
CA VAL A 355 4.57 -0.30 -18.13
C VAL A 355 5.59 -0.47 -19.27
N LYS A 356 5.18 -0.25 -20.51
CA LYS A 356 6.11 -0.28 -21.67
C LYS A 356 7.24 0.73 -21.54
N ARG A 357 6.92 1.96 -21.10
CA ARG A 357 7.92 3.01 -20.86
C ARG A 357 8.97 2.56 -19.84
N ARG A 358 8.53 2.02 -18.69
CA ARG A 358 9.45 1.57 -17.62
C ARG A 358 10.27 0.35 -18.04
N ILE A 359 9.70 -0.60 -18.76
CA ILE A 359 10.45 -1.74 -19.33
C ILE A 359 11.56 -1.24 -20.27
N MET A 360 11.25 -0.28 -21.13
CA MET A 360 12.24 0.27 -22.07
C MET A 360 13.35 1.04 -21.35
N LEU A 361 13.00 1.89 -20.37
CA LEU A 361 13.96 2.61 -19.54
C LEU A 361 14.83 1.65 -18.74
N GLY A 362 14.24 0.62 -18.14
CA GLY A 362 14.97 -0.40 -17.40
C GLY A 362 15.95 -1.18 -18.29
N SER A 363 15.53 -1.59 -19.45
CA SER A 363 16.40 -2.25 -20.43
C SER A 363 17.55 -1.35 -20.88
N PHE A 364 17.30 -0.06 -21.05
CA PHE A 364 18.32 0.93 -21.37
C PHE A 364 19.36 1.07 -20.25
N VAL A 365 18.94 1.27 -19.00
CA VAL A 365 19.88 1.46 -17.89
C VAL A 365 20.67 0.21 -17.54
N LEU A 366 20.19 -0.99 -17.92
CA LEU A 366 20.92 -2.26 -17.75
C LEU A 366 21.82 -2.59 -18.95
N SER A 367 21.75 -1.85 -20.06
CA SER A 367 22.51 -2.14 -21.25
C SER A 367 24.00 -1.86 -21.10
N SER A 368 24.82 -2.52 -21.93
CA SER A 368 26.29 -2.33 -21.95
C SER A 368 26.65 -0.86 -22.17
N GLY A 369 27.55 -0.33 -21.36
CA GLY A 369 27.98 1.06 -21.38
C GLY A 369 27.14 2.01 -20.53
N TYR A 370 25.91 1.65 -20.13
CA TYR A 370 25.04 2.46 -19.27
C TYR A 370 24.86 1.90 -17.87
N TYR A 371 25.12 0.62 -17.65
CA TYR A 371 24.97 -0.07 -16.37
C TYR A 371 25.74 0.63 -15.24
N ASP A 372 27.02 0.92 -15.45
CA ASP A 372 27.86 1.58 -14.44
C ASP A 372 27.45 3.05 -14.23
N ALA A 373 27.11 3.76 -15.32
CA ALA A 373 26.80 5.16 -15.31
C ALA A 373 25.44 5.48 -14.65
N TYR A 374 24.47 4.57 -14.77
CA TYR A 374 23.13 4.75 -14.24
C TYR A 374 22.78 3.80 -13.10
N TYR A 375 22.74 2.48 -13.34
CA TYR A 375 22.27 1.51 -12.35
C TYR A 375 23.17 1.43 -11.13
N LEU A 376 24.48 1.22 -11.30
CA LEU A 376 25.43 1.20 -10.17
C LEU A 376 25.50 2.55 -9.44
N LYS A 377 25.38 3.67 -10.18
CA LYS A 377 25.33 5.00 -9.57
C LYS A 377 24.07 5.16 -8.72
N ALA A 378 22.91 4.71 -9.18
CA ALA A 378 21.65 4.73 -8.42
C ALA A 378 21.76 3.87 -7.15
N LEU A 379 22.37 2.68 -7.21
CA LEU A 379 22.63 1.86 -6.02
C LEU A 379 23.54 2.56 -5.00
N LYS A 380 24.56 3.31 -5.45
CA LYS A 380 25.40 4.13 -4.56
C LYS A 380 24.61 5.24 -3.90
N VAL A 381 23.71 5.89 -4.64
CA VAL A 381 22.80 6.93 -4.08
C VAL A 381 21.83 6.30 -3.08
N LYS A 382 21.26 5.12 -3.38
CA LYS A 382 20.45 4.35 -2.42
C LYS A 382 21.18 4.12 -1.10
N ALA A 383 22.46 3.72 -1.15
CA ALA A 383 23.29 3.52 0.04
C ALA A 383 23.53 4.83 0.83
N LEU A 384 23.70 5.97 0.13
CA LEU A 384 23.85 7.27 0.79
C LEU A 384 22.55 7.74 1.46
N ILE A 385 21.39 7.52 0.83
CA ILE A 385 20.08 7.82 1.42
C ILE A 385 19.87 6.95 2.66
N ARG A 386 20.16 5.64 2.58
CA ARG A 386 20.10 4.74 3.74
C ARG A 386 20.96 5.27 4.89
N LYS A 387 22.22 5.61 4.62
CA LYS A 387 23.13 6.15 5.62
C LYS A 387 22.59 7.44 6.26
N ALA A 388 21.97 8.33 5.49
CA ALA A 388 21.39 9.54 6.03
C ALA A 388 20.24 9.26 7.02
N PHE A 389 19.41 8.24 6.76
CA PHE A 389 18.41 7.77 7.72
C PHE A 389 19.05 7.11 8.95
N ASP A 390 20.07 6.27 8.79
CA ASP A 390 20.79 5.66 9.92
C ASP A 390 21.38 6.74 10.85
N GLU A 391 21.96 7.81 10.28
CA GLU A 391 22.48 8.96 11.04
C GLU A 391 21.36 9.75 11.74
N ALA A 392 20.20 9.89 11.11
CA ALA A 392 19.03 10.52 11.72
C ALA A 392 18.46 9.69 12.87
N PHE A 393 18.31 8.37 12.68
CA PHE A 393 17.80 7.47 13.72
C PHE A 393 18.78 7.24 14.89
N ALA A 394 20.05 7.58 14.74
CA ALA A 394 20.95 7.68 15.88
C ALA A 394 20.57 8.82 16.87
N LYS A 395 19.82 9.81 16.40
CA LYS A 395 19.39 10.98 17.20
C LYS A 395 17.89 10.97 17.51
N TYR A 396 17.08 10.49 16.59
CA TYR A 396 15.62 10.51 16.68
C TYR A 396 15.07 9.08 16.74
N ASP A 397 14.00 8.88 17.47
CA ASP A 397 13.30 7.61 17.56
C ASP A 397 12.31 7.44 16.40
N LEU A 398 11.76 8.56 15.93
CA LEU A 398 10.83 8.65 14.79
C LEU A 398 11.14 9.87 13.93
N ILE A 399 10.69 9.83 12.68
CA ILE A 399 10.73 10.98 11.74
C ILE A 399 9.31 11.21 11.22
N ILE A 400 8.89 12.48 11.13
CA ILE A 400 7.58 12.88 10.60
C ILE A 400 7.76 13.76 9.37
N GLY A 401 6.92 13.52 8.35
CA GLY A 401 6.88 14.34 7.14
C GLY A 401 5.55 14.25 6.41
N PRO A 402 5.35 15.03 5.33
CA PRO A 402 4.18 14.92 4.47
C PRO A 402 4.21 13.60 3.69
N VAL A 403 3.02 13.09 3.33
CA VAL A 403 2.90 11.89 2.47
C VAL A 403 3.01 12.25 1.00
N ALA A 404 2.43 13.37 0.61
CA ALA A 404 2.39 13.86 -0.77
C ALA A 404 2.51 15.38 -0.78
N PRO A 405 2.91 15.99 -1.91
CA PRO A 405 3.09 17.45 -1.99
C PRO A 405 1.77 18.23 -1.95
N THR A 406 0.66 17.62 -2.34
CA THR A 406 -0.68 18.22 -2.39
C THR A 406 -1.71 17.24 -1.85
N THR A 407 -2.96 17.67 -1.69
CA THR A 407 -4.12 16.78 -1.61
C THR A 407 -4.36 16.08 -2.95
N ALA A 408 -5.33 15.15 -3.00
CA ALA A 408 -5.57 14.34 -4.20
C ALA A 408 -5.79 15.20 -5.46
N PRO A 409 -4.99 15.05 -6.54
CA PRO A 409 -5.16 15.78 -7.78
C PRO A 409 -6.42 15.32 -8.53
N LYS A 410 -6.88 16.14 -9.49
CA LYS A 410 -8.01 15.78 -10.36
C LYS A 410 -7.63 14.66 -11.32
N LEU A 411 -8.63 13.89 -11.70
CA LEU A 411 -8.50 12.87 -12.75
C LEU A 411 -7.94 13.49 -14.05
N GLY A 412 -7.00 12.82 -14.68
CA GLY A 412 -6.35 13.23 -15.94
C GLY A 412 -5.17 14.18 -15.78
N GLU A 413 -4.99 14.84 -14.63
CA GLU A 413 -3.89 15.81 -14.45
C GLU A 413 -2.49 15.17 -14.54
N SER A 414 -2.34 13.97 -13.97
CA SER A 414 -1.05 13.26 -13.95
C SER A 414 -0.77 12.48 -15.24
N LEU A 415 -1.81 12.10 -15.98
CA LEU A 415 -1.63 11.34 -17.24
C LEU A 415 -1.02 12.20 -18.36
N SER A 416 -1.30 13.50 -18.36
CA SER A 416 -0.79 14.45 -19.36
C SER A 416 0.69 14.77 -19.18
N ASP A 417 1.23 14.60 -17.96
CA ASP A 417 2.63 14.88 -17.62
C ASP A 417 3.16 13.82 -16.62
N PRO A 418 3.92 12.82 -17.10
CA PRO A 418 4.51 11.80 -16.23
C PRO A 418 5.39 12.36 -15.12
N MET A 419 6.01 13.51 -15.30
CA MET A 419 6.84 14.14 -14.26
C MET A 419 6.00 14.58 -13.06
N LYS A 420 4.76 15.03 -13.27
CA LYS A 420 3.85 15.35 -12.16
C LYS A 420 3.54 14.12 -11.32
N MET A 421 3.29 12.97 -11.98
CA MET A 421 3.07 11.71 -11.28
C MET A 421 4.31 11.31 -10.46
N TYR A 422 5.51 11.39 -11.05
CA TYR A 422 6.76 11.03 -10.38
C TYR A 422 7.09 11.96 -9.20
N LEU A 423 6.81 13.26 -9.33
CA LEU A 423 7.00 14.22 -8.24
C LEU A 423 6.02 13.99 -7.08
N GLY A 424 4.86 13.40 -7.32
CA GLY A 424 3.91 13.01 -6.29
C GLY A 424 4.47 12.03 -5.26
N ASP A 425 5.51 11.27 -5.63
CA ASP A 425 6.13 10.25 -4.77
C ASP A 425 7.36 10.76 -3.99
N ILE A 426 7.71 12.06 -4.11
CA ILE A 426 8.97 12.62 -3.60
C ILE A 426 9.20 12.36 -2.11
N TYR A 427 8.15 12.35 -1.29
CA TYR A 427 8.25 12.15 0.15
C TYR A 427 8.19 10.70 0.61
N THR A 428 7.71 9.78 -0.25
CA THR A 428 7.52 8.38 0.11
C THR A 428 8.67 7.46 -0.30
N ILE A 429 9.28 7.73 -1.46
CA ILE A 429 10.31 6.89 -2.10
C ILE A 429 11.54 6.66 -1.22
N SER A 430 11.95 7.66 -0.46
CA SER A 430 13.16 7.59 0.36
C SER A 430 13.10 6.46 1.39
N ALA A 431 11.93 6.19 1.97
CA ALA A 431 11.72 5.08 2.90
C ALA A 431 11.86 3.70 2.23
N ASN A 432 11.45 3.57 0.96
CA ASN A 432 11.62 2.33 0.19
C ASN A 432 13.09 2.09 -0.13
N LEU A 433 13.81 3.14 -0.57
CA LEU A 433 15.25 3.06 -0.83
C LEU A 433 16.04 2.71 0.45
N ALA A 434 15.64 3.26 1.59
CA ALA A 434 16.26 2.97 2.87
C ALA A 434 15.81 1.62 3.47
N GLY A 435 14.71 1.03 3.02
CA GLY A 435 14.15 -0.21 3.54
C GLY A 435 13.42 -0.07 4.88
N ILE A 436 13.22 1.16 5.37
CA ILE A 436 12.63 1.48 6.67
C ILE A 436 11.09 1.42 6.65
N PRO A 437 10.42 1.17 7.79
CA PRO A 437 8.97 1.22 7.89
C PRO A 437 8.45 2.66 7.85
N GLY A 438 7.19 2.82 7.39
CA GLY A 438 6.49 4.09 7.40
C GLY A 438 4.98 3.91 7.40
N LEU A 439 4.29 4.69 8.23
CA LEU A 439 2.84 4.69 8.35
C LEU A 439 2.29 6.04 7.93
N SER A 440 1.28 6.03 7.08
CA SER A 440 0.47 7.19 6.71
C SER A 440 -0.78 7.24 7.56
N ILE A 441 -1.09 8.43 8.09
CA ILE A 441 -2.30 8.69 8.86
C ILE A 441 -2.86 10.06 8.49
N PRO A 442 -4.19 10.24 8.40
CA PRO A 442 -4.79 11.54 8.13
C PRO A 442 -4.46 12.55 9.23
N CYS A 443 -4.05 13.78 8.88
CA CYS A 443 -3.67 14.80 9.85
C CYS A 443 -4.40 16.13 9.68
N GLY A 444 -5.20 16.30 8.64
CA GLY A 444 -5.98 17.51 8.38
C GLY A 444 -6.77 17.40 7.10
N LYS A 445 -7.44 18.49 6.75
CA LYS A 445 -8.15 18.67 5.48
C LYS A 445 -7.74 20.01 4.88
N ASP A 446 -7.72 20.09 3.54
CA ASP A 446 -7.56 21.35 2.84
C ASP A 446 -8.86 22.18 2.88
N GLU A 447 -8.84 23.36 2.27
CA GLU A 447 -10.00 24.25 2.16
C GLU A 447 -11.21 23.62 1.45
N ASN A 448 -10.97 22.59 0.63
CA ASN A 448 -12.00 21.84 -0.11
C ASN A 448 -12.51 20.62 0.67
N GLY A 449 -11.98 20.38 1.88
CA GLY A 449 -12.33 19.22 2.72
C GLY A 449 -11.63 17.93 2.34
N LEU A 450 -10.64 17.97 1.45
CA LEU A 450 -9.86 16.80 1.05
C LEU A 450 -8.84 16.40 2.11
N PRO A 451 -8.64 15.10 2.35
CA PRO A 451 -7.70 14.63 3.35
C PRO A 451 -6.25 15.04 3.08
N ILE A 452 -5.55 15.43 4.14
CA ILE A 452 -4.10 15.59 4.18
C ILE A 452 -3.52 14.47 5.04
N GLY A 453 -2.53 13.75 4.50
CA GLY A 453 -1.82 12.69 5.20
C GLY A 453 -0.45 13.17 5.72
N MET A 454 -0.12 12.80 6.96
CA MET A 454 1.28 12.76 7.41
C MET A 454 1.80 11.35 7.41
N GLN A 455 3.12 11.17 7.28
CA GLN A 455 3.75 9.89 7.49
C GLN A 455 4.71 9.91 8.68
N ILE A 456 4.78 8.80 9.39
CA ILE A 456 5.66 8.56 10.51
C ILE A 456 6.61 7.43 10.11
N PHE A 457 7.91 7.70 10.10
CA PHE A 457 8.96 6.72 9.84
C PHE A 457 9.60 6.28 11.15
N GLY A 458 9.98 5.01 11.23
CA GLY A 458 10.85 4.46 12.25
C GLY A 458 12.10 3.86 11.63
N ASP A 459 13.11 3.59 12.44
CA ASP A 459 14.23 2.73 12.02
C ASP A 459 13.73 1.32 11.70
N CYS A 460 14.55 0.52 11.01
CA CYS A 460 14.20 -0.86 10.73
C CYS A 460 13.79 -1.60 12.00
N PHE A 461 12.67 -2.32 11.91
CA PHE A 461 12.09 -3.11 13.02
C PHE A 461 11.54 -2.29 14.20
N LYS A 462 11.27 -0.99 13.98
CA LYS A 462 10.65 -0.09 14.96
C LYS A 462 9.20 0.27 14.63
N GLU A 463 8.47 -0.66 14.02
CA GLU A 463 7.03 -0.51 13.77
C GLU A 463 6.25 -0.29 15.08
N ASP A 464 6.72 -0.86 16.20
CA ASP A 464 6.15 -0.67 17.53
C ASP A 464 6.12 0.81 17.95
N LEU A 465 7.21 1.55 17.71
CA LEU A 465 7.27 2.98 18.00
C LEU A 465 6.38 3.80 17.06
N ILE A 466 6.30 3.41 15.78
CA ILE A 466 5.40 4.03 14.81
C ILE A 466 3.95 3.86 15.26
N PHE A 467 3.54 2.65 15.59
CA PHE A 467 2.17 2.37 16.06
C PHE A 467 1.85 3.11 17.36
N ARG A 468 2.79 3.15 18.30
CA ARG A 468 2.64 3.90 19.56
C ARG A 468 2.38 5.38 19.30
N ALA A 469 3.18 6.03 18.46
CA ALA A 469 3.01 7.45 18.15
C ALA A 469 1.74 7.71 17.33
N ALA A 470 1.46 6.90 16.32
CA ALA A 470 0.27 7.01 15.49
C ALA A 470 -1.02 6.83 16.31
N TYR A 471 -1.05 5.83 17.21
CA TYR A 471 -2.18 5.57 18.08
C TYR A 471 -2.42 6.72 19.08
N THR A 472 -1.36 7.21 19.72
CA THR A 472 -1.45 8.40 20.61
C THR A 472 -2.01 9.60 19.84
N TYR A 473 -1.47 9.87 18.65
CA TYR A 473 -1.96 10.96 17.80
C TYR A 473 -3.42 10.79 17.42
N GLU A 474 -3.82 9.60 17.00
CA GLU A 474 -5.20 9.29 16.61
C GLU A 474 -6.19 9.50 17.74
N LYS A 475 -5.84 9.08 18.97
CA LYS A 475 -6.68 9.27 20.17
C LYS A 475 -6.86 10.74 20.52
N ILE A 476 -5.80 11.56 20.42
CA ILE A 476 -5.86 13.01 20.68
C ILE A 476 -6.64 13.74 19.60
N ARG A 477 -6.38 13.42 18.33
CA ARG A 477 -7.08 14.02 17.17
C ARG A 477 -8.58 13.72 17.20
N GLY A 478 -8.95 12.52 17.64
CA GLY A 478 -10.31 12.01 17.56
C GLY A 478 -10.67 11.46 16.17
N LYS A 479 -11.96 11.27 15.92
CA LYS A 479 -12.49 10.74 14.65
C LYS A 479 -12.22 11.72 13.50
N PHE A 480 -11.75 11.17 12.36
CA PHE A 480 -11.42 11.95 11.15
C PHE A 480 -12.59 12.09 10.18
#